data_1eba2d68a99a5431c0b6347236300673
#
_entry.id   1eba2d68a99a5431c0b6347236300673
#
_cell.length_a   1.000
_cell.length_b   1.000
_cell.length_c   1.000
_cell.angle_alpha   90.00
_cell.angle_beta   90.00
_cell.angle_gamma   90.00
#
_symmetry.space_group_name_H-M   'P 1'
#
loop_
_entity.id
_entity.type
_entity.pdbx_description
1 polymer ?
#
loop_
_entity_poly.entity_id
_entity_poly.type
_entity_poly.pdbx_seq_one_letter_code
_entity_poly.pdbx_strand_id
1 'polypeptide(L)'
;NADTLILLSDVDGLFTKNPKISKNARLIKKVHNLENDIKDISIKGTTKFGKGGMNTKIEAAKICNLAGCNMVIANGLYLNPINQIEKKNNCTWFISKISKLHARKKWIISSISPKGELIIDDGAKKALVNGKSLLAAGIKKVSGKFNKGDHIKILDNKKKEFARGLSS
;
A
#
# COMPACT_ATOMS: atom_id res chain seq x y z
N ASN A 1 9.87 5.31 2.59
CA ASN A 1 8.68 5.45 1.74
C ASN A 1 9.14 5.55 0.29
N ALA A 2 8.77 4.58 -0.55
CA ALA A 2 9.01 4.61 -1.99
C ALA A 2 7.83 5.31 -2.69
N ASP A 3 8.11 6.02 -3.76
CA ASP A 3 7.11 6.67 -4.61
C ASP A 3 6.62 5.75 -5.71
N THR A 4 7.49 4.87 -6.15
CA THR A 4 7.21 3.90 -7.20
C THR A 4 7.94 2.60 -6.91
N LEU A 5 7.22 1.49 -7.02
CA LEU A 5 7.77 0.14 -7.01
C LEU A 5 7.89 -0.34 -8.47
N ILE A 6 9.09 -0.71 -8.90
CA ILE A 6 9.31 -1.32 -10.20
C ILE A 6 9.46 -2.82 -10.00
N LEU A 7 8.55 -3.60 -10.60
CA LEU A 7 8.52 -5.05 -10.54
C LEU A 7 8.94 -5.62 -11.89
N LEU A 8 10.19 -6.06 -11.97
CA LEU A 8 10.73 -6.70 -13.16
C LEU A 8 10.32 -8.18 -13.20
N SER A 9 9.77 -8.61 -14.31
CA SER A 9 9.17 -9.93 -14.50
C SER A 9 9.59 -10.53 -15.86
N ASP A 10 9.07 -11.71 -16.17
CA ASP A 10 9.18 -12.39 -17.45
C ASP A 10 8.11 -11.96 -18.48
N VAL A 11 7.32 -10.94 -18.14
CA VAL A 11 6.27 -10.37 -19.00
C VAL A 11 6.36 -8.85 -19.04
N ASP A 12 5.93 -8.25 -20.13
CA ASP A 12 5.97 -6.80 -20.33
C ASP A 12 5.02 -6.05 -19.35
N GLY A 13 3.95 -6.71 -18.91
CA GLY A 13 2.97 -6.10 -18.03
C GLY A 13 1.69 -6.93 -17.92
N LEU A 14 0.59 -6.24 -17.57
CA LEU A 14 -0.74 -6.83 -17.52
C LEU A 14 -1.38 -6.79 -18.91
N PHE A 15 -1.88 -7.93 -19.37
CA PHE A 15 -2.59 -8.07 -20.63
C PHE A 15 -4.07 -8.37 -20.39
N THR A 16 -4.92 -8.00 -21.35
CA THR A 16 -6.36 -8.32 -21.33
C THR A 16 -6.64 -9.83 -21.34
N LYS A 17 -5.74 -10.61 -21.93
CA LYS A 17 -5.74 -12.08 -21.98
C LYS A 17 -4.31 -12.59 -21.89
N ASN A 18 -4.12 -13.90 -21.67
CA ASN A 18 -2.78 -14.47 -21.68
C ASN A 18 -2.15 -14.36 -23.08
N PRO A 19 -1.06 -13.60 -23.26
CA PRO A 19 -0.43 -13.39 -24.56
C PRO A 19 0.21 -14.67 -25.13
N LYS A 20 0.52 -15.66 -24.29
CA LYS A 20 1.04 -16.96 -24.73
C LYS A 20 -0.03 -17.84 -25.39
N ILE A 21 -1.30 -17.55 -25.16
CA ILE A 21 -2.43 -18.37 -25.63
C ILE A 21 -3.29 -17.60 -26.64
N SER A 22 -3.43 -16.30 -26.48
CA SER A 22 -4.33 -15.47 -27.30
C SER A 22 -3.59 -14.44 -28.12
N LYS A 23 -3.69 -14.53 -29.44
CA LYS A 23 -3.14 -13.52 -30.38
C LYS A 23 -3.80 -12.13 -30.22
N ASN A 24 -5.00 -12.07 -29.62
CA ASN A 24 -5.74 -10.83 -29.36
C ASN A 24 -5.48 -10.24 -27.99
N ALA A 25 -4.43 -10.70 -27.28
CA ALA A 25 -4.02 -10.13 -26.02
C ALA A 25 -3.43 -8.73 -26.24
N ARG A 26 -3.96 -7.73 -25.53
CA ARG A 26 -3.49 -6.34 -25.59
C ARG A 26 -2.87 -5.95 -24.27
N LEU A 27 -1.70 -5.29 -24.30
CA LEU A 27 -1.05 -4.74 -23.12
C LEU A 27 -1.88 -3.58 -22.56
N ILE A 28 -2.17 -3.63 -21.26
CA ILE A 28 -2.84 -2.56 -20.53
C ILE A 28 -1.76 -1.63 -20.01
N LYS A 29 -1.63 -0.45 -20.60
CA LYS A 29 -0.56 0.49 -20.27
C LYS A 29 -0.73 1.16 -18.90
N LYS A 30 -1.98 1.48 -18.50
CA LYS A 30 -2.29 2.17 -17.25
C LYS A 30 -3.52 1.58 -16.58
N VAL A 31 -3.44 1.39 -15.28
CA VAL A 31 -4.54 0.97 -14.39
C VAL A 31 -4.72 2.06 -13.35
N HIS A 32 -5.88 2.70 -13.34
CA HIS A 32 -6.24 3.77 -12.41
C HIS A 32 -7.18 3.29 -11.30
N ASN A 33 -7.95 2.25 -11.58
CA ASN A 33 -8.85 1.62 -10.62
C ASN A 33 -8.71 0.11 -10.72
N LEU A 34 -8.03 -0.47 -9.72
CA LEU A 34 -7.77 -1.92 -9.66
C LEU A 34 -9.05 -2.76 -9.71
N GLU A 35 -10.13 -2.30 -9.08
CA GLU A 35 -11.38 -3.08 -9.04
C GLU A 35 -12.12 -3.05 -10.36
N ASN A 36 -12.18 -1.90 -11.02
CA ASN A 36 -12.95 -1.74 -12.27
C ASN A 36 -12.14 -2.15 -13.50
N ASP A 37 -10.86 -1.75 -13.56
CA ASP A 37 -10.03 -1.94 -14.75
C ASP A 37 -9.58 -3.41 -14.93
N ILE A 38 -9.70 -4.24 -13.86
CA ILE A 38 -9.24 -5.64 -13.85
C ILE A 38 -10.41 -6.64 -13.79
N LYS A 39 -11.65 -6.20 -13.59
CA LYS A 39 -12.81 -7.09 -13.41
C LYS A 39 -12.97 -8.12 -14.54
N ASP A 40 -12.73 -7.71 -15.78
CA ASP A 40 -12.94 -8.55 -16.96
C ASP A 40 -11.67 -9.29 -17.41
N ILE A 41 -10.58 -9.13 -16.67
CA ILE A 41 -9.32 -9.78 -17.03
C ILE A 41 -9.34 -11.21 -16.50
N SER A 42 -9.34 -12.18 -17.40
CA SER A 42 -9.21 -13.59 -17.05
C SER A 42 -7.79 -13.88 -16.53
N ILE A 43 -7.60 -13.73 -15.21
CA ILE A 43 -6.32 -13.97 -14.52
C ILE A 43 -6.15 -15.48 -14.23
N LYS A 44 -6.52 -16.35 -15.15
CA LYS A 44 -6.29 -17.78 -15.04
C LYS A 44 -4.89 -18.12 -15.53
N GLY A 45 -4.00 -18.48 -14.61
CA GLY A 45 -2.67 -18.98 -14.94
C GLY A 45 -1.75 -19.02 -13.72
N THR A 46 -1.79 -20.11 -12.97
CA THR A 46 -0.68 -20.51 -12.11
C THR A 46 0.40 -21.12 -13.00
N THR A 47 1.59 -20.52 -13.04
CA THR A 47 2.74 -21.16 -13.67
C THR A 47 3.12 -22.42 -12.90
N LYS A 48 3.32 -23.55 -13.58
CA LYS A 48 3.72 -24.84 -13.01
C LYS A 48 5.01 -24.79 -12.17
N PHE A 49 5.79 -23.71 -12.24
CA PHE A 49 7.13 -23.61 -11.67
C PHE A 49 7.38 -22.38 -10.78
N GLY A 50 6.37 -21.68 -10.30
CA GLY A 50 6.63 -20.52 -9.44
C GLY A 50 5.43 -20.10 -8.59
N LYS A 51 5.70 -19.75 -7.35
CA LYS A 51 4.73 -19.12 -6.43
C LYS A 51 4.31 -17.69 -6.87
N GLY A 52 4.71 -17.21 -8.07
CA GLY A 52 4.54 -15.87 -8.57
C GLY A 52 3.79 -15.80 -9.90
N GLY A 53 2.48 -15.86 -9.90
CA GLY A 53 1.66 -15.57 -11.09
C GLY A 53 1.24 -14.10 -11.21
N MET A 54 0.44 -13.75 -12.21
CA MET A 54 -0.11 -12.40 -12.36
C MET A 54 -0.94 -11.98 -11.13
N ASN A 55 -1.59 -12.93 -10.46
CA ASN A 55 -2.34 -12.68 -9.22
C ASN A 55 -1.46 -12.08 -8.11
N THR A 56 -0.25 -12.60 -7.89
CA THR A 56 0.66 -12.05 -6.87
C THR A 56 1.13 -10.64 -7.20
N LYS A 57 1.29 -10.33 -8.49
CA LYS A 57 1.63 -8.99 -8.96
C LYS A 57 0.47 -8.00 -8.74
N ILE A 58 -0.76 -8.45 -8.94
CA ILE A 58 -1.96 -7.64 -8.67
C ILE A 58 -2.15 -7.42 -7.18
N GLU A 59 -1.90 -8.42 -6.33
CA GLU A 59 -1.91 -8.22 -4.88
C GLU A 59 -0.84 -7.20 -4.44
N ALA A 60 0.37 -7.25 -5.01
CA ALA A 60 1.38 -6.23 -4.79
C ALA A 60 0.90 -4.84 -5.23
N ALA A 61 0.21 -4.74 -6.37
CA ALA A 61 -0.36 -3.47 -6.84
C ALA A 61 -1.44 -2.92 -5.89
N LYS A 62 -2.28 -3.79 -5.30
CA LYS A 62 -3.25 -3.38 -4.27
C LYS A 62 -2.55 -2.80 -3.03
N ILE A 63 -1.50 -3.47 -2.55
CA ILE A 63 -0.71 -3.00 -1.41
C ILE A 63 -0.06 -1.65 -1.72
N CYS A 64 0.58 -1.51 -2.90
CA CYS A 64 1.17 -0.24 -3.34
C CYS A 64 0.12 0.87 -3.41
N ASN A 65 -1.06 0.61 -3.98
CA ASN A 65 -2.13 1.58 -4.07
C ASN A 65 -2.57 2.07 -2.68
N LEU A 66 -2.78 1.15 -1.73
CA LEU A 66 -3.12 1.49 -0.34
C LEU A 66 -2.01 2.30 0.35
N ALA A 67 -0.76 2.05 -0.02
CA ALA A 67 0.40 2.77 0.51
C ALA A 67 0.66 4.12 -0.18
N GLY A 68 -0.15 4.52 -1.16
CA GLY A 68 0.07 5.76 -1.93
C GLY A 68 1.30 5.69 -2.84
N CYS A 69 1.73 4.48 -3.20
CA CYS A 69 2.87 4.18 -4.06
C CYS A 69 2.37 3.74 -5.44
N ASN A 70 2.96 4.26 -6.50
CA ASN A 70 2.72 3.73 -7.84
C ASN A 70 3.44 2.39 -8.01
N MET A 71 2.97 1.55 -8.92
CA MET A 71 3.69 0.33 -9.26
C MET A 71 3.80 0.18 -10.79
N VAL A 72 4.93 -0.36 -11.25
CA VAL A 72 5.16 -0.70 -12.65
C VAL A 72 5.48 -2.18 -12.73
N ILE A 73 4.82 -2.87 -13.67
CA ILE A 73 5.24 -4.20 -14.11
C ILE A 73 5.90 -4.04 -15.47
N ALA A 74 7.14 -4.51 -15.60
CA ALA A 74 7.91 -4.47 -16.85
C ALA A 74 8.71 -5.75 -17.02
N ASN A 75 9.14 -6.00 -18.26
CA ASN A 75 9.97 -7.15 -18.57
C ASN A 75 11.42 -6.90 -18.19
N GLY A 76 11.93 -7.73 -17.27
CA GLY A 76 13.31 -7.65 -16.78
C GLY A 76 14.33 -8.40 -17.67
N LEU A 77 13.87 -9.14 -18.70
CA LEU A 77 14.74 -9.88 -19.60
C LEU A 77 15.36 -9.00 -20.68
N TYR A 78 14.84 -7.79 -20.88
CA TYR A 78 15.40 -6.84 -21.83
C TYR A 78 16.69 -6.21 -21.29
N LEU A 79 17.58 -5.86 -22.22
CA LEU A 79 18.75 -5.05 -21.90
C LEU A 79 18.31 -3.66 -21.42
N ASN A 80 18.84 -3.21 -20.27
CA ASN A 80 18.49 -1.93 -19.65
C ASN A 80 16.97 -1.76 -19.42
N PRO A 81 16.32 -2.62 -18.61
CA PRO A 81 14.87 -2.65 -18.50
C PRO A 81 14.28 -1.34 -17.96
N ILE A 82 15.00 -0.60 -17.12
CA ILE A 82 14.55 0.70 -16.62
C ILE A 82 14.42 1.72 -17.76
N ASN A 83 15.43 1.80 -18.63
CA ASN A 83 15.36 2.67 -19.81
C ASN A 83 14.24 2.28 -20.78
N GLN A 84 13.87 1.00 -20.84
CA GLN A 84 12.74 0.54 -21.66
C GLN A 84 11.39 1.04 -21.12
N ILE A 85 11.25 1.13 -19.78
CA ILE A 85 10.03 1.68 -19.16
C ILE A 85 9.85 3.14 -19.59
N GLU A 86 10.92 3.93 -19.57
CA GLU A 86 10.88 5.35 -19.93
C GLU A 86 10.67 5.60 -21.43
N LYS A 87 11.45 4.89 -22.27
CA LYS A 87 11.51 5.18 -23.71
C LYS A 87 10.43 4.47 -24.52
N LYS A 88 10.14 3.20 -24.25
CA LYS A 88 9.25 2.38 -25.08
C LYS A 88 7.85 2.20 -24.53
N ASN A 89 7.66 2.50 -23.24
CA ASN A 89 6.35 2.38 -22.56
C ASN A 89 5.70 0.98 -22.73
N ASN A 90 6.55 -0.08 -22.86
CA ASN A 90 6.15 -1.48 -22.88
C ASN A 90 6.07 -2.00 -21.45
N CYS A 91 5.15 -1.48 -20.68
CA CYS A 91 4.97 -1.80 -19.27
C CYS A 91 3.53 -1.48 -18.85
N THR A 92 3.14 -1.94 -17.68
CA THR A 92 1.86 -1.57 -17.06
C THR A 92 2.12 -0.71 -15.83
N TRP A 93 1.58 0.50 -15.83
CA TRP A 93 1.58 1.39 -14.69
C TRP A 93 0.28 1.22 -13.88
N PHE A 94 0.41 0.99 -12.59
CA PHE A 94 -0.66 1.05 -11.61
C PHE A 94 -0.52 2.38 -10.86
N ILE A 95 -1.46 3.28 -11.09
CA ILE A 95 -1.39 4.65 -10.56
C ILE A 95 -2.19 4.72 -9.27
N SER A 96 -1.51 5.07 -8.16
CA SER A 96 -2.19 5.32 -6.91
C SER A 96 -2.89 6.68 -6.92
N LYS A 97 -4.17 6.68 -6.55
CA LYS A 97 -4.96 7.90 -6.32
C LYS A 97 -4.86 8.41 -4.88
N ILE A 98 -4.23 7.64 -3.99
CA ILE A 98 -4.13 7.95 -2.57
C ILE A 98 -2.90 8.83 -2.36
N SER A 99 -3.08 10.00 -1.77
CA SER A 99 -1.94 10.84 -1.38
C SER A 99 -1.11 10.15 -0.29
N LYS A 100 0.21 10.37 -0.29
CA LYS A 100 1.15 9.81 0.70
C LYS A 100 0.71 10.08 2.14
N LEU A 101 0.15 11.26 2.41
CA LEU A 101 -0.35 11.64 3.74
C LEU A 101 -1.55 10.77 4.16
N HIS A 102 -2.50 10.53 3.25
CA HIS A 102 -3.65 9.67 3.50
C HIS A 102 -3.25 8.20 3.64
N ALA A 103 -2.30 7.74 2.83
CA ALA A 103 -1.76 6.38 2.93
C ALA A 103 -1.09 6.13 4.28
N ARG A 104 -0.26 7.08 4.76
CA ARG A 104 0.37 7.00 6.09
C ARG A 104 -0.68 6.95 7.21
N LYS A 105 -1.71 7.80 7.13
CA LYS A 105 -2.82 7.79 8.11
C LYS A 105 -3.57 6.46 8.09
N LYS A 106 -3.90 5.92 6.90
CA LYS A 106 -4.54 4.62 6.77
C LYS A 106 -3.69 3.48 7.31
N TRP A 107 -2.37 3.48 7.03
CA TRP A 107 -1.45 2.47 7.55
C TRP A 107 -1.39 2.49 9.08
N ILE A 108 -1.33 3.67 9.71
CA ILE A 108 -1.39 3.81 11.17
C ILE A 108 -2.70 3.23 11.72
N ILE A 109 -3.83 3.50 11.06
CA ILE A 109 -5.15 3.02 11.48
C ILE A 109 -5.31 1.52 11.27
N SER A 110 -4.78 0.96 10.18
CA SER A 110 -4.93 -0.46 9.80
C SER A 110 -3.96 -1.40 10.49
N SER A 111 -3.02 -0.91 11.29
CA SER A 111 -2.11 -1.77 12.03
C SER A 111 -2.88 -2.69 12.99
N ILE A 112 -2.77 -3.98 12.72
CA ILE A 112 -3.64 -5.03 13.27
C ILE A 112 -3.40 -5.26 14.77
N SER A 113 -2.19 -4.95 15.28
CA SER A 113 -1.83 -5.22 16.67
C SER A 113 -1.02 -4.07 17.26
N PRO A 114 -1.68 -3.07 17.85
CA PRO A 114 -0.96 -2.05 18.63
C PRO A 114 -0.22 -2.72 19.79
N LYS A 115 1.04 -2.35 19.99
CA LYS A 115 1.89 -2.90 21.05
C LYS A 115 1.65 -2.27 22.41
N GLY A 116 0.90 -1.15 22.43
CA GLY A 116 0.56 -0.46 23.68
C GLY A 116 -0.67 0.40 23.55
N GLU A 117 -1.09 0.91 24.71
CA GLU A 117 -2.26 1.76 24.86
C GLU A 117 -1.94 2.95 25.77
N LEU A 118 -2.43 4.14 25.40
CA LEU A 118 -2.35 5.34 26.22
C LEU A 118 -3.75 5.79 26.57
N ILE A 119 -4.01 6.08 27.86
CA ILE A 119 -5.22 6.78 28.28
C ILE A 119 -4.87 8.25 28.43
N ILE A 120 -5.60 9.12 27.74
CA ILE A 120 -5.36 10.57 27.74
C ILE A 120 -6.50 11.32 28.45
N ASP A 121 -6.17 12.54 28.91
CA ASP A 121 -7.18 13.44 29.47
C ASP A 121 -7.97 14.18 28.36
N ASP A 122 -8.99 14.92 28.79
CA ASP A 122 -9.88 15.66 27.86
C ASP A 122 -9.18 16.86 27.22
N GLY A 123 -8.16 17.44 27.86
CA GLY A 123 -7.35 18.51 27.30
C GLY A 123 -6.50 18.00 26.15
N ALA A 124 -5.79 16.88 26.34
CA ALA A 124 -5.03 16.22 25.30
C ALA A 124 -5.93 15.75 24.14
N LYS A 125 -7.13 15.23 24.45
CA LYS A 125 -8.12 14.86 23.42
C LYS A 125 -8.50 16.06 22.55
N LYS A 126 -8.82 17.20 23.16
CA LYS A 126 -9.12 18.45 22.43
C LYS A 126 -7.94 18.93 21.59
N ALA A 127 -6.73 18.85 22.11
CA ALA A 127 -5.52 19.23 21.38
C ALA A 127 -5.31 18.35 20.13
N LEU A 128 -5.49 17.04 20.25
CA LEU A 128 -5.39 16.10 19.13
C LEU A 128 -6.46 16.34 18.05
N VAL A 129 -7.71 16.63 18.45
CA VAL A 129 -8.79 16.97 17.50
C VAL A 129 -8.42 18.22 16.70
N ASN A 130 -7.76 19.18 17.34
CA ASN A 130 -7.29 20.41 16.72
C ASN A 130 -5.95 20.25 15.96
N GLY A 131 -5.52 19.00 15.70
CA GLY A 131 -4.33 18.71 14.91
C GLY A 131 -2.99 18.94 15.62
N LYS A 132 -3.00 19.16 16.94
CA LYS A 132 -1.78 19.30 17.75
C LYS A 132 -1.21 17.93 18.14
N SER A 133 0.06 17.89 18.52
CA SER A 133 0.71 16.66 18.99
C SER A 133 0.32 16.31 20.43
N LEU A 134 0.32 15.01 20.76
CA LEU A 134 0.14 14.54 22.11
C LEU A 134 1.42 14.81 22.92
N LEU A 135 1.28 15.51 24.03
CA LEU A 135 2.35 15.75 25.00
C LEU A 135 2.23 14.77 26.17
N ALA A 136 3.36 14.44 26.79
CA ALA A 136 3.42 13.55 27.95
C ALA A 136 2.52 14.00 29.10
N ALA A 137 2.36 15.32 29.30
CA ALA A 137 1.51 15.89 30.34
C ALA A 137 0.02 15.53 30.21
N GLY A 138 -0.44 15.20 29.00
CA GLY A 138 -1.82 14.79 28.73
C GLY A 138 -2.05 13.28 28.86
N ILE A 139 -1.01 12.49 29.20
CA ILE A 139 -1.10 11.03 29.33
C ILE A 139 -1.37 10.65 30.77
N LYS A 140 -2.50 10.01 31.05
CA LYS A 140 -2.89 9.52 32.38
C LYS A 140 -2.35 8.14 32.68
N LYS A 141 -2.31 7.26 31.68
CA LYS A 141 -1.87 5.86 31.86
C LYS A 141 -1.24 5.33 30.59
N VAL A 142 -0.20 4.54 30.78
CA VAL A 142 0.51 3.80 29.73
C VAL A 142 0.34 2.31 30.02
N SER A 143 0.03 1.51 29.01
CA SER A 143 -0.07 0.05 29.11
C SER A 143 0.62 -0.59 27.90
N GLY A 144 1.28 -1.75 28.12
CA GLY A 144 2.05 -2.47 27.11
C GLY A 144 3.53 -2.13 27.10
N LYS A 145 4.30 -2.88 26.29
CA LYS A 145 5.73 -2.65 26.04
C LYS A 145 5.91 -2.27 24.58
N PHE A 146 6.40 -1.08 24.33
CA PHE A 146 6.60 -0.57 22.99
C PHE A 146 7.82 0.34 22.91
N ASN A 147 8.44 0.34 21.74
CA ASN A 147 9.62 1.15 21.41
C ASN A 147 9.21 2.30 20.47
N LYS A 148 10.15 3.22 20.25
CA LYS A 148 9.99 4.29 19.26
C LYS A 148 9.62 3.70 17.89
N GLY A 149 8.56 4.26 17.28
CA GLY A 149 8.01 3.81 15.99
C GLY A 149 6.96 2.71 16.08
N ASP A 150 6.69 2.17 17.28
CA ASP A 150 5.63 1.17 17.44
C ASP A 150 4.23 1.81 17.39
N HIS A 151 3.27 1.02 16.93
CA HIS A 151 1.86 1.43 16.89
C HIS A 151 1.23 1.33 18.27
N ILE A 152 0.55 2.39 18.68
CA ILE A 152 -0.14 2.50 19.97
C ILE A 152 -1.58 2.95 19.76
N LYS A 153 -2.49 2.46 20.61
CA LYS A 153 -3.85 2.96 20.74
C LYS A 153 -3.90 4.15 21.69
N ILE A 154 -4.73 5.10 21.38
CA ILE A 154 -5.02 6.24 22.23
C ILE A 154 -6.49 6.14 22.66
N LEU A 155 -6.69 5.98 23.95
CA LEU A 155 -7.99 5.83 24.60
C LEU A 155 -8.36 7.12 25.33
N ASP A 156 -9.64 7.48 25.31
CA ASP A 156 -10.14 8.57 26.15
C ASP A 156 -10.34 8.13 27.61
N ASN A 157 -10.77 9.05 28.48
CA ASN A 157 -11.05 8.81 29.89
C ASN A 157 -12.06 7.68 30.14
N LYS A 158 -12.93 7.38 29.16
CA LYS A 158 -13.92 6.30 29.19
C LYS A 158 -13.39 4.99 28.64
N LYS A 159 -12.06 4.89 28.38
CA LYS A 159 -11.38 3.74 27.74
C LYS A 159 -11.90 3.41 26.35
N LYS A 160 -12.54 4.35 25.67
CA LYS A 160 -12.96 4.19 24.29
C LYS A 160 -11.79 4.56 23.36
N GLU A 161 -11.51 3.70 22.37
CA GLU A 161 -10.51 4.00 21.34
C GLU A 161 -10.90 5.29 20.60
N PHE A 162 -9.99 6.26 20.65
CA PHE A 162 -10.17 7.59 20.09
C PHE A 162 -9.29 7.81 18.86
N ALA A 163 -8.05 7.33 18.93
CA ALA A 163 -7.07 7.48 17.87
C ALA A 163 -6.01 6.38 17.92
N ARG A 164 -5.19 6.33 16.90
CA ARG A 164 -3.96 5.53 16.85
C ARG A 164 -2.80 6.42 16.45
N GLY A 165 -1.60 6.09 16.91
CA GLY A 165 -0.39 6.82 16.60
C GLY A 165 0.84 5.94 16.60
N LEU A 166 1.97 6.59 16.30
CA LEU A 166 3.30 6.01 16.46
C LEU A 166 3.94 6.63 17.69
N SER A 167 4.60 5.80 18.49
CA SER A 167 5.43 6.29 19.58
C SER A 167 6.65 7.03 19.03
N SER A 168 7.04 8.11 19.64
CA SER A 168 8.17 8.95 19.22
C SER A 168 9.25 8.98 20.31
#